data_abb1c343907327f31f0e14cf83f5805d
#
_entry.id   abb1c343907327f31f0e14cf83f5805d
#
_cell.length_a   1.000
_cell.length_b   1.000
_cell.length_c   1.000
_cell.angle_alpha   90.00
_cell.angle_beta   90.00
_cell.angle_gamma   90.00
#
_symmetry.space_group_name_H-M   'P 1'
#
loop_
_entity.id
_entity.type
_entity.pdbx_description
1 polymer ?
#
loop_
_entity_poly.entity_id
_entity_poly.type
_entity_poly.pdbx_seq_one_letter_code
_entity_poly.pdbx_strand_id
1 'polypeptide(L)'
;MRELTLALVFMACASTAFGEGDVTKGKKTFRKCQSCHAVEEGKNKVGPTVFGVFGRGAGTVEGFKYSNAMANAGFVWDEAALDGFLENPKKYLPGTKMSFA
;
A
#
# COMPACT_ATOMS: atom_id res chain seq x y z
N MET A 1 41.57 -18.53 38.44
CA MET A 1 40.81 -18.06 38.13
C MET A 1 40.44 -17.97 36.89
N ARG A 2 39.52 -17.96 36.52
CA ARG A 2 39.15 -17.91 35.36
C ARG A 2 38.40 -16.91 35.05
N GLU A 3 38.41 -16.37 34.18
CA GLU A 3 37.74 -15.40 33.76
C GLU A 3 36.77 -15.73 32.90
N LEU A 4 35.72 -15.37 32.96
CA LEU A 4 34.78 -15.54 32.10
C LEU A 4 34.62 -14.58 31.25
N THR A 5 34.85 -14.56 30.20
CA THR A 5 34.61 -13.72 29.24
C THR A 5 33.38 -13.85 28.69
N LEU A 6 32.50 -13.09 28.96
CA LEU A 6 31.34 -13.12 28.38
C LEU A 6 31.28 -12.59 27.13
N ALA A 7 31.17 -13.13 26.23
CA ALA A 7 31.06 -12.66 24.93
C ALA A 7 29.74 -12.17 24.67
N LEU A 8 29.50 -11.02 24.64
CA LEU A 8 28.35 -10.52 24.34
C LEU A 8 28.05 -10.45 23.04
N VAL A 9 27.32 -11.11 22.53
CA VAL A 9 26.95 -11.04 21.26
C VAL A 9 25.96 -10.16 20.99
N PHE A 10 26.03 -9.18 20.32
CA PHE A 10 25.19 -8.35 19.94
C PHE A 10 24.62 -8.51 18.75
N MET A 11 23.60 -8.85 18.49
CA MET A 11 22.96 -8.91 17.39
C MET A 11 22.42 -7.78 17.03
N ALA A 12 22.90 -7.01 16.45
CA ALA A 12 22.34 -5.92 15.92
C ALA A 12 21.50 -6.26 14.86
N CYS A 13 20.41 -6.47 15.11
CA CYS A 13 19.57 -6.69 14.10
C CYS A 13 19.26 -5.49 13.50
N ALA A 14 19.88 -5.07 12.73
CA ALA A 14 19.50 -3.95 12.02
C ALA A 14 18.61 -4.40 10.99
N SER A 15 17.68 -4.96 11.34
CA SER A 15 16.85 -5.35 10.35
C SER A 15 16.09 -4.27 10.04
N THR A 16 16.51 -3.44 9.35
CA THR A 16 15.78 -2.54 8.87
C THR A 16 14.89 -3.15 7.97
N ALA A 17 13.80 -2.96 8.16
CA ALA A 17 12.86 -3.43 7.31
C ALA A 17 12.89 -2.58 6.13
N PHE A 18 13.69 -2.78 5.28
CA PHE A 18 13.59 -2.11 4.10
C PHE A 18 12.67 -2.95 3.32
N GLY A 19 11.61 -2.52 2.94
CA GLY A 19 10.81 -3.16 1.96
C GLY A 19 11.68 -3.33 0.75
N GLU A 20 11.31 -4.19 -0.14
CA GLU A 20 12.07 -4.39 -1.32
C GLU A 20 11.91 -3.28 -2.32
N GLY A 21 11.14 -2.32 -2.04
CA GLY A 21 10.90 -1.23 -2.98
C GLY A 21 11.93 -0.13 -2.86
N ASP A 22 11.87 0.79 -3.80
CA ASP A 22 12.74 1.93 -3.84
C ASP A 22 11.88 3.18 -3.72
N VAL A 23 12.03 3.91 -2.65
CA VAL A 23 11.18 5.07 -2.35
C VAL A 23 11.31 6.16 -3.41
N THR A 24 12.50 6.39 -3.92
CA THR A 24 12.71 7.41 -4.93
C THR A 24 12.02 7.04 -6.24
N LYS A 25 12.16 5.79 -6.67
CA LYS A 25 11.50 5.34 -7.87
C LYS A 25 9.99 5.28 -7.67
N GLY A 26 9.55 4.90 -6.50
CA GLY A 26 8.14 4.86 -6.18
C GLY A 26 7.50 6.21 -6.25
N LYS A 27 8.19 7.24 -5.75
CA LYS A 27 7.68 8.58 -5.83
C LYS A 27 7.53 9.02 -7.26
N LYS A 28 8.48 8.66 -8.11
CA LYS A 28 8.41 9.01 -9.48
C LYS A 28 7.27 8.30 -10.17
N THR A 29 7.08 7.03 -9.87
CA THR A 29 6.00 6.23 -10.46
C THR A 29 4.64 6.75 -9.99
N PHE A 30 4.55 7.20 -8.74
CA PHE A 30 3.30 7.68 -8.18
C PHE A 30 2.80 8.94 -8.90
N ARG A 31 3.65 9.65 -9.60
CA ARG A 31 3.21 10.81 -10.36
C ARG A 31 2.11 10.45 -11.34
N LYS A 32 2.09 9.19 -11.81
CA LYS A 32 1.06 8.74 -12.71
C LYS A 32 -0.28 8.58 -12.00
N CYS A 33 -0.27 8.53 -10.70
CA CYS A 33 -1.48 8.33 -9.90
C CYS A 33 -2.04 9.64 -9.37
N GLN A 34 -1.22 10.68 -9.35
CA GLN A 34 -1.58 11.93 -8.70
C GLN A 34 -2.72 12.68 -9.37
N SER A 35 -2.98 12.42 -10.64
CA SER A 35 -4.09 13.09 -11.29
C SER A 35 -5.42 12.61 -10.73
N CYS A 36 -5.46 11.44 -10.18
CA CYS A 36 -6.70 10.85 -9.66
C CYS A 36 -6.70 10.61 -8.17
N HIS A 37 -5.54 10.53 -7.54
CA HIS A 37 -5.45 10.21 -6.11
C HIS A 37 -4.60 11.22 -5.35
N ALA A 38 -5.06 11.58 -4.16
CA ALA A 38 -4.28 12.40 -3.25
C ALA A 38 -3.68 11.53 -2.17
N VAL A 39 -2.63 12.00 -1.53
CA VAL A 39 -2.03 11.30 -0.39
C VAL A 39 -2.46 11.93 0.92
N GLU A 40 -3.31 12.94 0.88
CA GLU A 40 -3.74 13.62 2.09
C GLU A 40 -4.99 12.99 2.65
N GLU A 41 -5.08 12.96 3.97
CA GLU A 41 -6.23 12.39 4.63
C GLU A 41 -7.49 13.15 4.24
N GLY A 42 -8.54 12.44 3.93
CA GLY A 42 -9.82 13.04 3.62
C GLY A 42 -9.95 13.69 2.27
N LYS A 43 -8.89 13.63 1.45
CA LYS A 43 -8.98 14.31 0.17
C LYS A 43 -9.23 13.33 -0.96
N ASN A 44 -10.45 13.24 -1.39
CA ASN A 44 -10.83 12.40 -2.52
C ASN A 44 -10.82 13.22 -3.79
N LYS A 45 -10.45 12.59 -4.89
CA LYS A 45 -10.45 13.22 -6.20
C LYS A 45 -11.23 12.30 -7.13
N VAL A 46 -10.74 12.02 -8.31
CA VAL A 46 -11.39 11.07 -9.19
C VAL A 46 -11.37 9.69 -8.51
N GLY A 47 -10.28 9.39 -7.81
CA GLY A 47 -10.19 8.22 -6.97
C GLY A 47 -10.15 8.60 -5.50
N PRO A 48 -10.27 7.65 -4.61
CA PRO A 48 -10.22 7.94 -3.18
C PRO A 48 -8.81 8.25 -2.74
N THR A 49 -8.70 8.96 -1.61
CA THR A 49 -7.37 9.24 -1.09
C THR A 49 -6.64 7.93 -0.82
N VAL A 50 -5.34 7.91 -1.04
CA VAL A 50 -4.54 6.75 -0.70
C VAL A 50 -3.86 6.91 0.66
N PHE A 51 -4.23 7.97 1.43
CA PHE A 51 -3.69 8.12 2.77
C PHE A 51 -4.07 6.89 3.59
N GLY A 52 -3.12 6.28 4.23
CA GLY A 52 -3.37 5.12 5.08
C GLY A 52 -3.85 3.89 4.34
N VAL A 53 -3.60 3.80 3.04
CA VAL A 53 -4.13 2.70 2.25
C VAL A 53 -3.60 1.34 2.72
N PHE A 54 -2.35 1.28 3.17
CA PHE A 54 -1.79 0.01 3.56
C PHE A 54 -2.46 -0.43 4.85
N GLY A 55 -3.14 -1.54 4.83
CA GLY A 55 -3.87 -2.05 5.98
C GLY A 55 -5.33 -1.59 6.05
N ARG A 56 -5.76 -0.80 5.08
CA ARG A 56 -7.12 -0.29 5.09
C ARG A 56 -8.03 -1.24 4.31
N GLY A 57 -9.26 -1.40 4.74
CA GLY A 57 -10.22 -2.21 4.01
C GLY A 57 -10.51 -1.62 2.65
N ALA A 58 -10.62 -2.45 1.63
CA ALA A 58 -10.96 -1.98 0.30
C ALA A 58 -12.37 -1.41 0.31
N GLY A 59 -12.55 -0.31 -0.39
CA GLY A 59 -13.87 0.30 -0.53
C GLY A 59 -14.40 0.99 0.71
N THR A 60 -13.51 1.43 1.62
CA THR A 60 -13.97 1.96 2.90
C THR A 60 -13.70 3.45 3.15
N VAL A 61 -13.13 4.17 2.19
CA VAL A 61 -12.85 5.59 2.42
C VAL A 61 -14.17 6.34 2.49
N GLU A 62 -14.34 7.11 3.55
CA GLU A 62 -15.55 7.84 3.75
C GLU A 62 -15.75 8.90 2.68
N GLY A 63 -16.93 9.05 2.22
CA GLY A 63 -17.26 10.10 1.25
C GLY A 63 -16.90 9.79 -0.19
N PHE A 64 -16.36 8.62 -0.47
CA PHE A 64 -16.04 8.27 -1.85
C PHE A 64 -17.05 7.27 -2.38
N LYS A 65 -17.51 7.46 -3.62
CA LYS A 65 -18.47 6.57 -4.20
C LYS A 65 -17.74 5.50 -5.00
N TYR A 66 -17.69 4.31 -4.46
CA TYR A 66 -16.99 3.19 -5.09
C TYR A 66 -17.86 2.45 -6.10
N SER A 67 -17.23 1.68 -6.97
CA SER A 67 -17.97 0.69 -7.78
C SER A 67 -18.55 -0.35 -6.84
N ASN A 68 -19.56 -1.05 -7.28
CA ASN A 68 -20.10 -2.13 -6.47
C ASN A 68 -19.05 -3.20 -6.20
N ALA A 69 -18.22 -3.46 -7.18
CA ALA A 69 -17.16 -4.46 -7.03
C ALA A 69 -16.22 -4.06 -5.89
N MET A 70 -15.81 -2.79 -5.84
CA MET A 70 -14.88 -2.34 -4.81
C MET A 70 -15.58 -2.25 -3.46
N ALA A 71 -16.81 -1.76 -3.43
CA ALA A 71 -17.56 -1.63 -2.18
C ALA A 71 -17.78 -2.99 -1.52
N ASN A 72 -17.91 -4.03 -2.33
CA ASN A 72 -18.16 -5.36 -1.81
C ASN A 72 -16.93 -6.27 -1.84
N ALA A 73 -15.76 -5.71 -2.05
CA ALA A 73 -14.55 -6.50 -2.23
C ALA A 73 -14.16 -7.33 -1.02
N GLY A 74 -14.28 -6.75 0.14
CA GLY A 74 -14.10 -7.50 1.38
C GLY A 74 -12.67 -7.84 1.77
N PHE A 75 -11.68 -7.32 1.07
CA PHE A 75 -10.29 -7.59 1.43
C PHE A 75 -9.61 -6.33 1.99
N VAL A 76 -8.45 -6.53 2.56
CA VAL A 76 -7.67 -5.45 3.10
C VAL A 76 -6.53 -5.15 2.15
N TRP A 77 -6.17 -3.89 1.99
CA TRP A 77 -5.07 -3.51 1.13
C TRP A 77 -3.75 -3.83 1.82
N ASP A 78 -3.31 -5.06 1.68
CA ASP A 78 -1.97 -5.44 2.13
C ASP A 78 -1.04 -5.40 0.93
N GLU A 79 0.19 -5.80 1.10
CA GLU A 79 1.16 -5.74 0.02
C GLU A 79 0.75 -6.58 -1.18
N ALA A 80 0.27 -7.79 -0.94
CA ALA A 80 -0.13 -8.69 -2.02
C ALA A 80 -1.34 -8.14 -2.78
N ALA A 81 -2.30 -7.59 -2.07
CA ALA A 81 -3.50 -7.04 -2.70
C ALA A 81 -3.17 -5.82 -3.53
N LEU A 82 -2.31 -4.93 -2.99
CA LEU A 82 -1.90 -3.75 -3.74
C LEU A 82 -1.11 -4.14 -4.98
N ASP A 83 -0.20 -5.08 -4.86
CA ASP A 83 0.60 -5.52 -5.98
C ASP A 83 -0.27 -6.12 -7.09
N GLY A 84 -1.17 -7.00 -6.72
CA GLY A 84 -2.04 -7.63 -7.70
C GLY A 84 -3.00 -6.65 -8.36
N PHE A 85 -3.57 -5.76 -7.58
CA PHE A 85 -4.52 -4.79 -8.12
C PHE A 85 -3.81 -3.79 -9.04
N LEU A 86 -2.65 -3.29 -8.63
CA LEU A 86 -1.95 -2.30 -9.43
C LEU A 86 -1.38 -2.88 -10.72
N GLU A 87 -1.13 -4.17 -10.75
CA GLU A 87 -0.64 -4.79 -11.95
C GLU A 87 -1.73 -4.74 -13.02
N ASN A 88 -2.95 -5.04 -12.68
CA ASN A 88 -4.08 -5.00 -13.60
C ASN A 88 -5.37 -4.90 -12.81
N PRO A 89 -5.84 -3.69 -12.54
CA PRO A 89 -7.03 -3.52 -11.70
C PRO A 89 -8.26 -4.27 -12.19
N LYS A 90 -8.51 -4.23 -13.49
CA LYS A 90 -9.72 -4.86 -14.03
C LYS A 90 -9.68 -6.37 -13.94
N LYS A 91 -8.48 -6.94 -13.95
CA LYS A 91 -8.36 -8.37 -13.84
C LYS A 91 -8.42 -8.80 -12.39
N TYR A 92 -7.81 -8.02 -11.49
CA TYR A 92 -7.80 -8.36 -10.08
C TYR A 92 -9.19 -8.20 -9.46
N LEU A 93 -9.92 -7.18 -9.88
CA LEU A 93 -11.23 -6.91 -9.35
C LEU A 93 -12.15 -6.53 -10.49
N PRO A 94 -12.74 -7.50 -11.17
CA PRO A 94 -13.66 -7.22 -12.28
C PRO A 94 -14.79 -6.33 -11.79
N GLY A 95 -15.10 -5.31 -12.54
CA GLY A 95 -16.13 -4.35 -12.17
C GLY A 95 -15.61 -3.10 -11.52
N THR A 96 -14.31 -3.04 -11.21
CA THR A 96 -13.74 -1.83 -10.66
C THR A 96 -13.71 -0.74 -11.72
N LYS A 97 -13.75 0.52 -11.24
CA LYS A 97 -13.73 1.65 -12.16
C LYS A 97 -12.34 2.03 -12.59
N MET A 98 -11.33 1.69 -11.82
CA MET A 98 -9.98 2.07 -12.15
C MET A 98 -9.45 1.16 -13.25
N SER A 99 -9.02 1.77 -14.35
CA SER A 99 -8.50 1.00 -15.48
C SER A 99 -7.01 1.17 -15.70
N PHE A 100 -6.38 2.06 -14.95
CA PHE A 100 -4.98 2.31 -15.15
C PHE A 100 -4.16 1.20 -14.48
N ALA A 101 -3.19 0.70 -15.16
CA ALA A 101 -2.31 -0.34 -14.64
C ALA A 101 -0.85 0.10 -14.62
#